data_293d59903a3d0bc6b9c584782bbf4177
#
_entry.id   293d59903a3d0bc6b9c584782bbf4177
#
_cell.length_a   1.000
_cell.length_b   1.000
_cell.length_c   1.000
_cell.angle_alpha   90.00
_cell.angle_beta   90.00
_cell.angle_gamma   90.00
#
_symmetry.space_group_name_H-M   'P 1'
#
loop_
_entity.id
_entity.type
_entity.pdbx_description
1 polymer ?
#
loop_
_entity_poly.entity_id
_entity_poly.type
_entity_poly.pdbx_seq_one_letter_code
_entity_poly.pdbx_strand_id
1 'polypeptide(L)'
;ENEAQLIQNIEKIVRVTEEAGKMIVATGDVHHLKKEDKIYREIIINQNVPGRGRHPLIRNSKGGQIPSQHFRTTNEMLENFEFLGKEKAKELVITNPNKILDMTEVFDVIIQTGGVPFSPRVKADDGKTYLDCPRVVTDLVYEKANNWYGDPLPYNIESRLGTELYGDIVLTSVKYYLDKSLSDEEKEIESFKQLHDVIVKGSDAVKDLVRKYLVDTSEEELTGDELEKKLKKSLGGVIGAGFDPIYLIAQRLVKKSNNDGFL
;
A
#
# COMPACT_ATOMS: atom_id res chain seq x y z
N GLU A 1 24.84 -23.69 17.12
CA GLU A 1 24.57 -24.99 16.44
C GLU A 1 25.78 -25.31 15.61
N ASN A 2 26.19 -26.57 15.65
CA ASN A 2 27.28 -27.09 14.80
C ASN A 2 26.70 -27.78 13.56
N GLU A 3 27.52 -28.08 12.58
CA GLU A 3 27.13 -28.70 11.31
C GLU A 3 26.36 -30.01 11.51
N ALA A 4 26.81 -30.85 12.45
CA ALA A 4 26.15 -32.12 12.74
C ALA A 4 24.71 -31.93 13.24
N GLN A 5 24.47 -30.94 14.07
CA GLN A 5 23.12 -30.62 14.57
C GLN A 5 22.23 -30.06 13.45
N LEU A 6 22.79 -29.27 12.54
CA LEU A 6 22.06 -28.76 11.37
C LEU A 6 21.63 -29.95 10.48
N ILE A 7 22.51 -30.87 10.18
CA ILE A 7 22.22 -32.11 9.41
C ILE A 7 21.07 -32.87 10.07
N GLN A 8 21.17 -33.17 11.37
CA GLN A 8 20.11 -33.88 12.10
C GLN A 8 18.76 -33.16 12.05
N ASN A 9 18.75 -31.81 12.13
CA ASN A 9 17.53 -31.02 12.01
C ASN A 9 16.93 -31.14 10.61
N ILE A 10 17.74 -31.08 9.56
CA ILE A 10 17.30 -31.26 8.17
C ILE A 10 16.73 -32.66 7.94
N GLU A 11 17.43 -33.70 8.38
CA GLU A 11 16.94 -35.08 8.30
C GLU A 11 15.59 -35.27 9.01
N LYS A 12 15.44 -34.66 10.18
CA LYS A 12 14.16 -34.66 10.91
C LYS A 12 13.05 -33.96 10.14
N ILE A 13 13.34 -32.79 9.53
CA ILE A 13 12.38 -32.07 8.71
C ILE A 13 11.96 -32.91 7.50
N VAL A 14 12.91 -33.52 6.80
CA VAL A 14 12.63 -34.39 5.66
C VAL A 14 11.67 -35.51 6.08
N ARG A 15 12.03 -36.27 7.12
CA ARG A 15 11.22 -37.37 7.63
C ARG A 15 9.81 -36.95 8.01
N VAL A 16 9.64 -35.87 8.81
CA VAL A 16 8.32 -35.43 9.26
C VAL A 16 7.47 -34.92 8.09
N THR A 17 8.09 -34.30 7.09
CA THR A 17 7.38 -33.83 5.89
C THR A 17 6.89 -35.00 5.05
N GLU A 18 7.69 -36.06 4.91
CA GLU A 18 7.32 -37.31 4.23
C GLU A 18 6.20 -38.05 4.96
N GLU A 19 6.30 -38.20 6.30
CA GLU A 19 5.25 -38.79 7.14
C GLU A 19 3.94 -38.05 7.00
N ALA A 20 3.98 -36.71 6.82
CA ALA A 20 2.81 -35.86 6.57
C ALA A 20 2.30 -35.93 5.12
N GLY A 21 2.92 -36.68 4.23
CA GLY A 21 2.57 -36.78 2.81
C GLY A 21 2.72 -35.46 2.02
N LYS A 22 3.65 -34.61 2.44
CA LYS A 22 3.90 -33.31 1.82
C LYS A 22 5.17 -33.35 0.95
N MET A 23 5.13 -32.59 -0.15
CA MET A 23 6.30 -32.41 -1.00
C MET A 23 7.32 -31.50 -0.30
N ILE A 24 8.59 -31.87 -0.38
CA ILE A 24 9.69 -31.08 0.17
C ILE A 24 10.66 -30.73 -0.94
N VAL A 25 11.23 -29.53 -0.90
CA VAL A 25 12.24 -29.03 -1.83
C VAL A 25 13.44 -28.46 -1.08
N ALA A 26 14.60 -28.52 -1.69
CA ALA A 26 15.81 -27.87 -1.20
C ALA A 26 15.89 -26.44 -1.77
N THR A 27 16.10 -25.44 -0.92
CA THR A 27 16.30 -24.05 -1.32
C THR A 27 17.63 -23.51 -0.80
N GLY A 28 18.26 -22.60 -1.55
CA GLY A 28 19.55 -22.01 -1.20
C GLY A 28 19.45 -20.75 -0.35
N ASP A 29 18.26 -20.20 -0.11
CA ASP A 29 18.05 -18.91 0.57
C ASP A 29 18.99 -17.81 0.05
N VAL A 30 19.02 -17.63 -1.28
CA VAL A 30 19.99 -16.79 -1.99
C VAL A 30 19.81 -15.31 -1.64
N HIS A 31 20.89 -14.67 -1.19
CA HIS A 31 20.94 -13.26 -0.87
C HIS A 31 22.05 -12.50 -1.58
N HIS A 32 22.98 -13.18 -2.22
CA HIS A 32 24.05 -12.60 -3.02
C HIS A 32 24.49 -13.55 -4.14
N LEU A 33 25.11 -13.01 -5.19
CA LEU A 33 25.40 -13.78 -6.39
C LEU A 33 26.60 -14.71 -6.18
N LYS A 34 27.75 -14.15 -5.77
CA LYS A 34 28.99 -14.89 -5.62
C LYS A 34 29.31 -15.18 -4.16
N LYS A 35 30.07 -16.21 -3.88
CA LYS A 35 30.49 -16.59 -2.53
C LYS A 35 31.27 -15.46 -1.84
N GLU A 36 32.07 -14.73 -2.58
CA GLU A 36 32.88 -13.60 -2.12
C GLU A 36 32.01 -12.38 -1.69
N ASP A 37 30.84 -12.23 -2.30
CA ASP A 37 29.91 -11.11 -2.03
C ASP A 37 29.29 -11.21 -0.62
N LYS A 38 29.54 -12.28 0.11
CA LYS A 38 29.12 -12.44 1.52
C LYS A 38 29.53 -11.24 2.37
N ILE A 39 30.68 -10.61 2.09
CA ILE A 39 31.16 -9.43 2.83
C ILE A 39 30.18 -8.25 2.74
N TYR A 40 29.58 -8.02 1.58
CA TYR A 40 28.60 -6.93 1.41
C TYR A 40 27.35 -7.17 2.25
N ARG A 41 26.89 -8.43 2.29
CA ARG A 41 25.78 -8.81 3.17
C ARG A 41 26.14 -8.62 4.65
N GLU A 42 27.35 -8.99 5.06
CA GLU A 42 27.82 -8.77 6.44
C GLU A 42 27.80 -7.29 6.82
N ILE A 43 28.21 -6.40 5.92
CA ILE A 43 28.18 -4.96 6.12
C ILE A 43 26.73 -4.49 6.31
N ILE A 44 25.82 -4.89 5.41
CA ILE A 44 24.43 -4.46 5.41
C ILE A 44 23.71 -4.90 6.71
N ILE A 45 23.82 -6.16 7.10
CA ILE A 45 23.11 -6.69 8.28
C ILE A 45 23.70 -6.20 9.61
N ASN A 46 24.96 -5.70 9.60
CA ASN A 46 25.58 -5.07 10.77
C ASN A 46 25.15 -3.62 10.98
N GLN A 47 24.50 -2.99 10.02
CA GLN A 47 24.02 -1.63 10.18
C GLN A 47 22.91 -1.54 11.22
N ASN A 48 22.91 -0.47 11.99
CA ASN A 48 21.81 -0.16 12.90
C ASN A 48 20.64 0.42 12.09
N VAL A 49 19.46 -0.16 12.25
CA VAL A 49 18.21 0.35 11.70
C VAL A 49 17.56 1.26 12.74
N PRO A 50 17.29 2.54 12.44
CA PRO A 50 16.61 3.44 13.37
C PRO A 50 15.31 2.82 13.90
N GLY A 51 15.14 2.81 15.23
CA GLY A 51 13.97 2.24 15.90
C GLY A 51 13.90 0.70 15.98
N ARG A 52 14.75 -0.04 15.26
CA ARG A 52 14.72 -1.52 15.24
C ARG A 52 16.02 -2.18 15.75
N GLY A 53 17.10 -1.43 15.89
CA GLY A 53 18.40 -1.97 16.24
C GLY A 53 19.04 -2.78 15.11
N ARG A 54 19.88 -3.78 15.45
CA ARG A 54 20.57 -4.61 14.46
C ARG A 54 19.69 -5.74 13.92
N HIS A 55 20.05 -6.23 12.76
CA HIS A 55 19.37 -7.36 12.12
C HIS A 55 19.35 -8.61 13.05
N PRO A 56 18.27 -9.41 13.11
CA PRO A 56 18.16 -10.57 14.00
C PRO A 56 19.30 -11.57 13.88
N LEU A 57 19.84 -11.81 12.68
CA LEU A 57 20.99 -12.68 12.46
C LEU A 57 22.22 -12.22 13.26
N ILE A 58 22.46 -10.93 13.37
CA ILE A 58 23.58 -10.38 14.16
C ILE A 58 23.23 -10.30 15.64
N ARG A 59 22.02 -9.90 15.98
CA ARG A 59 21.57 -9.76 17.36
C ARG A 59 21.60 -11.10 18.10
N ASN A 60 21.23 -12.17 17.43
CA ASN A 60 21.11 -13.51 17.99
C ASN A 60 22.40 -14.36 17.80
N SER A 61 23.29 -13.96 16.91
CA SER A 61 24.59 -14.60 16.73
C SER A 61 25.59 -14.03 17.74
N LYS A 62 25.88 -14.71 18.82
CA LYS A 62 26.89 -14.32 19.83
C LYS A 62 28.29 -14.14 19.21
N GLY A 63 28.46 -13.22 18.25
CA GLY A 63 29.66 -13.07 17.42
C GLY A 63 29.83 -14.13 16.33
N GLY A 64 28.76 -14.88 16.01
CA GLY A 64 28.78 -15.97 15.07
C GLY A 64 28.89 -15.52 13.60
N GLN A 65 29.45 -16.37 12.79
CA GLN A 65 29.53 -16.17 11.34
C GLN A 65 28.13 -16.30 10.74
N ILE A 66 27.79 -15.41 9.81
CA ILE A 66 26.58 -15.57 9.00
C ILE A 66 26.79 -16.70 7.97
N PRO A 67 25.71 -17.40 7.56
CA PRO A 67 25.82 -18.43 6.53
C PRO A 67 26.18 -17.82 5.17
N SER A 68 26.81 -18.61 4.31
CA SER A 68 27.04 -18.23 2.91
C SER A 68 25.76 -18.48 2.11
N GLN A 69 25.06 -17.41 1.77
CA GLN A 69 23.76 -17.42 1.06
C GLN A 69 23.95 -16.99 -0.40
N HIS A 70 25.00 -17.52 -1.05
CA HIS A 70 25.28 -17.24 -2.46
C HIS A 70 24.42 -18.09 -3.38
N PHE A 71 24.27 -17.64 -4.62
CA PHE A 71 23.61 -18.41 -5.67
C PHE A 71 24.44 -19.66 -5.96
N ARG A 72 23.84 -20.84 -5.78
CA ARG A 72 24.47 -22.14 -6.05
C ARG A 72 23.95 -22.72 -7.35
N THR A 73 24.84 -23.32 -8.12
CA THR A 73 24.49 -24.17 -9.26
C THR A 73 23.77 -25.43 -8.78
N THR A 74 23.13 -26.15 -9.70
CA THR A 74 22.49 -27.45 -9.39
C THR A 74 23.46 -28.44 -8.80
N ASN A 75 24.69 -28.49 -9.33
CA ASN A 75 25.72 -29.41 -8.80
C ASN A 75 26.14 -29.07 -7.36
N GLU A 76 26.36 -27.76 -7.09
CA GLU A 76 26.67 -27.31 -5.73
C GLU A 76 25.51 -27.57 -4.75
N MET A 77 24.27 -27.48 -5.21
CA MET A 77 23.11 -27.84 -4.38
C MET A 77 23.07 -29.36 -4.12
N LEU A 78 23.34 -30.20 -5.11
CA LEU A 78 23.41 -31.65 -4.93
C LEU A 78 24.50 -32.04 -3.93
N GLU A 79 25.69 -31.44 -4.03
CA GLU A 79 26.79 -31.64 -3.09
C GLU A 79 26.41 -31.24 -1.66
N ASN A 80 25.73 -30.11 -1.49
CA ASN A 80 25.28 -29.61 -0.18
C ASN A 80 24.24 -30.52 0.50
N PHE A 81 23.49 -31.31 -0.26
CA PHE A 81 22.50 -32.27 0.25
C PHE A 81 22.92 -33.73 0.14
N GLU A 82 24.18 -34.02 -0.21
CA GLU A 82 24.69 -35.40 -0.37
C GLU A 82 24.56 -36.24 0.90
N PHE A 83 24.53 -35.59 2.08
CA PHE A 83 24.34 -36.28 3.36
C PHE A 83 22.98 -37.02 3.48
N LEU A 84 21.98 -36.65 2.67
CA LEU A 84 20.70 -37.35 2.57
C LEU A 84 20.74 -38.57 1.64
N GLY A 85 21.89 -38.83 0.98
CA GLY A 85 22.02 -39.79 -0.08
C GLY A 85 21.63 -39.26 -1.46
N LYS A 86 22.25 -39.77 -2.51
CA LYS A 86 22.15 -39.26 -3.88
C LYS A 86 20.72 -39.18 -4.42
N GLU A 87 19.92 -40.21 -4.19
CA GLU A 87 18.53 -40.24 -4.68
C GLU A 87 17.66 -39.20 -3.99
N LYS A 88 17.79 -39.03 -2.66
CA LYS A 88 17.05 -38.06 -1.90
C LYS A 88 17.50 -36.62 -2.25
N ALA A 89 18.79 -36.38 -2.36
CA ALA A 89 19.33 -35.11 -2.81
C ALA A 89 18.79 -34.73 -4.19
N LYS A 90 18.77 -35.65 -5.16
CA LYS A 90 18.19 -35.43 -6.48
C LYS A 90 16.69 -35.17 -6.43
N GLU A 91 15.97 -35.89 -5.58
CA GLU A 91 14.54 -35.65 -5.38
C GLU A 91 14.25 -34.21 -4.92
N LEU A 92 14.98 -33.76 -3.89
CA LEU A 92 14.75 -32.45 -3.28
C LEU A 92 15.25 -31.26 -4.12
N VAL A 93 16.39 -31.47 -4.84
CA VAL A 93 17.06 -30.41 -5.60
C VAL A 93 16.53 -30.30 -7.03
N ILE A 94 16.12 -31.40 -7.65
CA ILE A 94 15.73 -31.42 -9.08
C ILE A 94 14.29 -31.85 -9.26
N THR A 95 13.93 -33.05 -8.78
CA THR A 95 12.67 -33.70 -9.15
C THR A 95 11.46 -32.90 -8.61
N ASN A 96 11.47 -32.59 -7.32
CA ASN A 96 10.35 -31.87 -6.69
C ASN A 96 10.26 -30.42 -7.12
N PRO A 97 11.34 -29.64 -7.27
CA PRO A 97 11.25 -28.31 -7.89
C PRO A 97 10.62 -28.31 -9.29
N ASN A 98 10.98 -29.29 -10.15
CA ASN A 98 10.36 -29.40 -11.47
C ASN A 98 8.87 -29.77 -11.38
N LYS A 99 8.47 -30.66 -10.46
CA LYS A 99 7.03 -30.93 -10.22
C LYS A 99 6.27 -29.67 -9.80
N ILE A 100 6.85 -28.82 -8.96
CA ILE A 100 6.22 -27.53 -8.59
C ILE A 100 6.10 -26.63 -9.80
N LEU A 101 7.13 -26.54 -10.65
CA LEU A 101 7.09 -25.78 -11.88
C LEU A 101 5.97 -26.26 -12.81
N ASP A 102 5.81 -27.58 -12.96
CA ASP A 102 4.75 -28.19 -13.77
C ASP A 102 3.33 -27.91 -13.22
N MET A 103 3.22 -27.58 -11.92
CA MET A 103 1.95 -27.20 -11.28
C MET A 103 1.64 -25.70 -11.43
N THR A 104 2.55 -24.90 -11.96
CA THR A 104 2.35 -23.46 -12.13
C THR A 104 1.58 -23.15 -13.40
N GLU A 105 0.69 -22.16 -13.34
CA GLU A 105 -0.07 -21.66 -14.48
C GLU A 105 0.31 -20.20 -14.73
N VAL A 106 0.30 -19.83 -16.01
CA VAL A 106 0.49 -18.42 -16.39
C VAL A 106 -0.88 -17.75 -16.38
N PHE A 107 -1.03 -16.73 -15.56
CA PHE A 107 -2.23 -15.90 -15.53
C PHE A 107 -1.87 -14.42 -15.34
N ASP A 108 -2.77 -13.54 -15.72
CA ASP A 108 -2.61 -12.11 -15.49
C ASP A 108 -2.71 -11.81 -14.00
N VAL A 109 -1.58 -11.48 -13.37
CA VAL A 109 -1.49 -11.17 -11.94
C VAL A 109 -2.23 -9.89 -11.59
N ILE A 110 -2.25 -8.94 -12.52
CA ILE A 110 -2.90 -7.64 -12.34
C ILE A 110 -4.35 -7.75 -12.79
N ILE A 111 -5.28 -7.57 -11.85
CA ILE A 111 -6.70 -7.44 -12.19
C ILE A 111 -6.87 -6.22 -13.10
N GLN A 112 -7.43 -6.42 -14.28
CA GLN A 112 -7.66 -5.35 -15.25
C GLN A 112 -8.78 -4.44 -14.77
N THR A 113 -8.42 -3.32 -14.17
CA THR A 113 -9.34 -2.31 -13.63
C THR A 113 -9.54 -1.11 -14.56
N GLY A 114 -9.05 -1.20 -15.80
CA GLY A 114 -9.09 -0.09 -16.76
C GLY A 114 -8.20 1.10 -16.34
N GLY A 115 -7.13 0.85 -15.60
CA GLY A 115 -6.20 1.88 -15.09
C GLY A 115 -6.72 2.65 -13.88
N VAL A 116 -7.83 2.22 -13.28
CA VAL A 116 -8.38 2.78 -12.05
C VAL A 116 -8.05 1.84 -10.88
N PRO A 117 -7.52 2.32 -9.76
CA PRO A 117 -7.36 1.50 -8.57
C PRO A 117 -8.70 0.85 -8.18
N PHE A 118 -8.66 -0.45 -7.88
CA PHE A 118 -9.85 -1.12 -7.36
C PHE A 118 -10.20 -0.55 -5.98
N SER A 119 -11.41 -0.01 -5.88
CA SER A 119 -11.95 0.49 -4.62
C SER A 119 -13.15 -0.35 -4.21
N PRO A 120 -13.12 -0.98 -3.01
CA PRO A 120 -14.24 -1.81 -2.57
C PRO A 120 -15.47 -0.97 -2.28
N ARG A 121 -16.66 -1.52 -2.53
CA ARG A 121 -17.93 -0.88 -2.13
C ARG A 121 -18.26 -1.24 -0.68
N VAL A 122 -18.39 -0.24 0.17
CA VAL A 122 -18.66 -0.42 1.60
C VAL A 122 -20.16 -0.49 1.84
N LYS A 123 -20.62 -1.52 2.55
CA LYS A 123 -22.02 -1.64 2.96
C LYS A 123 -22.28 -0.95 4.30
N ALA A 124 -23.51 -0.46 4.46
CA ALA A 124 -24.04 -0.01 5.74
C ALA A 124 -24.22 -1.20 6.71
N ASP A 125 -24.56 -0.90 7.95
CA ASP A 125 -24.73 -1.91 9.01
C ASP A 125 -25.92 -2.86 8.76
N ASP A 126 -26.84 -2.48 7.86
CA ASP A 126 -27.92 -3.34 7.37
C ASP A 126 -27.44 -4.49 6.46
N GLY A 127 -26.18 -4.48 6.05
CA GLY A 127 -25.55 -5.46 5.16
C GLY A 127 -26.08 -5.45 3.71
N LYS A 128 -26.99 -4.56 3.37
CA LYS A 128 -27.67 -4.48 2.06
C LYS A 128 -27.38 -3.18 1.31
N THR A 129 -27.52 -2.06 1.97
CA THR A 129 -27.32 -0.73 1.37
C THR A 129 -25.84 -0.42 1.23
N TYR A 130 -25.43 0.17 0.10
CA TYR A 130 -24.06 0.69 -0.07
C TYR A 130 -23.99 2.12 0.44
N LEU A 131 -22.91 2.42 1.17
CA LEU A 131 -22.65 3.76 1.69
C LEU A 131 -22.21 4.71 0.57
N ASP A 132 -22.61 5.96 0.69
CA ASP A 132 -21.96 7.10 0.02
C ASP A 132 -20.67 7.41 0.78
N CYS A 133 -19.60 6.70 0.44
CA CYS A 133 -18.32 6.81 1.14
C CYS A 133 -17.74 8.22 1.10
N PRO A 134 -17.78 8.96 -0.03
CA PRO A 134 -17.38 10.37 -0.07
C PRO A 134 -18.09 11.22 0.99
N ARG A 135 -19.39 11.06 1.11
CA ARG A 135 -20.20 11.80 2.09
C ARG A 135 -19.82 11.42 3.52
N VAL A 136 -19.76 10.13 3.82
CA VAL A 136 -19.43 9.63 5.16
C VAL A 136 -18.04 10.08 5.59
N VAL A 137 -17.05 10.02 4.69
CA VAL A 137 -15.68 10.47 4.99
C VAL A 137 -15.65 11.97 5.23
N THR A 138 -16.33 12.76 4.40
CA THR A 138 -16.42 14.21 4.58
C THR A 138 -17.03 14.55 5.96
N ASP A 139 -18.18 13.97 6.30
CA ASP A 139 -18.86 14.23 7.57
C ASP A 139 -17.97 13.88 8.78
N LEU A 140 -17.29 12.72 8.76
CA LEU A 140 -16.37 12.29 9.83
C LEU A 140 -15.17 13.24 9.97
N VAL A 141 -14.61 13.71 8.86
CA VAL A 141 -13.46 14.63 8.86
C VAL A 141 -13.87 15.99 9.44
N TYR A 142 -14.99 16.55 8.98
CA TYR A 142 -15.48 17.85 9.47
C TYR A 142 -15.94 17.77 10.93
N GLU A 143 -16.64 16.72 11.34
CA GLU A 143 -16.97 16.52 12.75
C GLU A 143 -15.72 16.54 13.64
N LYS A 144 -14.68 15.83 13.22
CA LYS A 144 -13.44 15.77 14.00
C LYS A 144 -12.67 17.09 13.99
N ALA A 145 -12.62 17.76 12.84
CA ALA A 145 -11.97 19.05 12.70
C ALA A 145 -12.66 20.13 13.53
N ASN A 146 -13.98 20.22 13.45
CA ASN A 146 -14.76 21.18 14.24
C ASN A 146 -14.59 20.96 15.75
N ASN A 147 -14.53 19.68 16.18
CA ASN A 147 -14.28 19.36 17.59
C ASN A 147 -12.89 19.78 18.08
N TRP A 148 -11.89 19.84 17.20
CA TRP A 148 -10.52 20.20 17.56
C TRP A 148 -10.21 21.69 17.38
N TYR A 149 -10.76 22.31 16.34
CA TYR A 149 -10.36 23.65 15.89
C TYR A 149 -11.49 24.69 15.97
N GLY A 150 -12.74 24.24 16.27
CA GLY A 150 -13.92 25.10 16.33
C GLY A 150 -14.71 25.17 15.03
N ASP A 151 -15.90 25.78 15.08
CA ASP A 151 -16.79 26.02 13.96
C ASP A 151 -17.15 27.53 13.95
N PRO A 152 -16.84 28.29 12.90
CA PRO A 152 -16.18 27.88 11.66
C PRO A 152 -14.71 27.49 11.85
N LEU A 153 -14.21 26.62 10.95
CA LEU A 153 -12.81 26.23 10.94
C LEU A 153 -11.88 27.40 10.61
N PRO A 154 -10.66 27.45 11.19
CA PRO A 154 -9.62 28.38 10.75
C PRO A 154 -9.27 28.16 9.28
N TYR A 155 -8.98 29.24 8.55
CA TYR A 155 -8.74 29.21 7.08
C TYR A 155 -7.67 28.23 6.64
N ASN A 156 -6.57 28.14 7.37
CA ASN A 156 -5.49 27.21 7.07
C ASN A 156 -5.92 25.74 7.24
N ILE A 157 -6.83 25.45 8.17
CA ILE A 157 -7.37 24.10 8.38
C ILE A 157 -8.35 23.77 7.26
N GLU A 158 -9.30 24.68 6.93
CA GLU A 158 -10.26 24.49 5.84
C GLU A 158 -9.56 24.27 4.50
N SER A 159 -8.55 25.10 4.18
CA SER A 159 -7.73 24.94 2.97
C SER A 159 -7.05 23.56 2.93
N ARG A 160 -6.46 23.13 4.05
CA ARG A 160 -5.80 21.84 4.13
C ARG A 160 -6.78 20.69 3.97
N LEU A 161 -7.95 20.74 4.58
CA LEU A 161 -8.99 19.74 4.41
C LEU A 161 -9.46 19.61 2.95
N GLY A 162 -9.69 20.74 2.28
CA GLY A 162 -10.03 20.75 0.86
C GLY A 162 -8.99 20.05 -0.01
N THR A 163 -7.72 20.36 0.20
CA THR A 163 -6.59 19.73 -0.50
C THR A 163 -6.51 18.22 -0.19
N GLU A 164 -6.63 17.81 1.06
CA GLU A 164 -6.55 16.39 1.45
C GLU A 164 -7.73 15.58 0.92
N LEU A 165 -8.90 16.18 0.80
CA LEU A 165 -10.10 15.49 0.30
C LEU A 165 -10.16 15.41 -1.23
N TYR A 166 -9.79 16.49 -1.94
CA TYR A 166 -10.03 16.60 -3.38
C TYR A 166 -8.84 17.10 -4.21
N GLY A 167 -7.71 17.42 -3.58
CA GLY A 167 -6.53 18.02 -4.24
C GLY A 167 -6.64 19.54 -4.38
N ASP A 168 -5.53 20.17 -4.74
CA ASP A 168 -5.38 21.64 -4.84
C ASP A 168 -6.29 22.27 -5.91
N ILE A 169 -6.72 21.50 -6.90
CA ILE A 169 -7.56 21.97 -8.00
C ILE A 169 -8.86 22.59 -7.52
N VAL A 170 -9.43 22.13 -6.41
CA VAL A 170 -10.72 22.63 -5.91
C VAL A 170 -10.56 24.04 -5.40
N LEU A 171 -9.54 24.32 -4.58
CA LEU A 171 -9.26 25.66 -4.09
C LEU A 171 -8.89 26.61 -5.25
N THR A 172 -8.13 26.13 -6.23
CA THR A 172 -7.81 26.87 -7.44
C THR A 172 -9.07 27.24 -8.22
N SER A 173 -9.99 26.29 -8.37
CA SER A 173 -11.26 26.51 -9.05
C SER A 173 -12.14 27.54 -8.32
N VAL A 174 -12.23 27.47 -6.98
CA VAL A 174 -12.93 28.46 -6.17
C VAL A 174 -12.33 29.85 -6.39
N LYS A 175 -11.02 30.00 -6.23
CA LYS A 175 -10.32 31.29 -6.39
C LYS A 175 -10.50 31.92 -7.77
N TYR A 176 -10.62 31.12 -8.81
CA TYR A 176 -10.84 31.60 -10.17
C TYR A 176 -12.16 32.33 -10.34
N TYR A 177 -13.21 31.92 -9.62
CA TYR A 177 -14.56 32.53 -9.70
C TYR A 177 -14.82 33.62 -8.67
N LEU A 178 -13.83 33.97 -7.83
CA LEU A 178 -13.99 35.08 -6.89
C LEU A 178 -14.13 36.41 -7.60
N ASP A 179 -14.88 37.32 -7.00
CA ASP A 179 -15.00 38.71 -7.47
C ASP A 179 -13.62 39.39 -7.47
N LYS A 180 -13.22 39.88 -8.64
CA LYS A 180 -11.92 40.52 -8.84
C LYS A 180 -11.80 41.87 -8.12
N SER A 181 -12.94 42.50 -7.75
CA SER A 181 -12.99 43.79 -7.03
C SER A 181 -12.67 43.67 -5.54
N LEU A 182 -12.71 42.48 -4.96
CA LEU A 182 -12.37 42.21 -3.56
C LEU A 182 -10.89 42.49 -3.28
N SER A 183 -10.59 42.97 -2.08
CA SER A 183 -9.22 43.03 -1.57
C SER A 183 -8.65 41.62 -1.40
N ASP A 184 -7.32 41.48 -1.25
CA ASP A 184 -6.68 40.20 -1.10
C ASP A 184 -7.14 39.45 0.18
N GLU A 185 -7.38 40.20 1.26
CA GLU A 185 -7.91 39.66 2.52
C GLU A 185 -9.35 39.15 2.36
N GLU A 186 -10.21 39.95 1.70
CA GLU A 186 -11.60 39.54 1.41
C GLU A 186 -11.65 38.34 0.48
N LYS A 187 -10.76 38.24 -0.53
CA LYS A 187 -10.64 37.07 -1.42
C LYS A 187 -10.24 35.83 -0.65
N GLU A 188 -9.34 35.97 0.31
CA GLU A 188 -8.93 34.84 1.14
C GLU A 188 -10.11 34.31 1.96
N ILE A 189 -10.78 35.16 2.69
CA ILE A 189 -11.95 34.79 3.51
C ILE A 189 -13.04 34.16 2.65
N GLU A 190 -13.41 34.80 1.54
CA GLU A 190 -14.50 34.33 0.66
C GLU A 190 -14.11 33.01 -0.03
N SER A 191 -12.82 32.81 -0.38
CA SER A 191 -12.36 31.55 -0.98
C SER A 191 -12.58 30.37 -0.06
N PHE A 192 -12.29 30.48 1.23
CA PHE A 192 -12.46 29.39 2.18
C PHE A 192 -13.93 29.13 2.52
N LYS A 193 -14.75 30.17 2.58
CA LYS A 193 -16.19 30.00 2.73
C LYS A 193 -16.80 29.26 1.55
N GLN A 194 -16.46 29.64 0.32
CA GLN A 194 -16.94 28.93 -0.87
C GLN A 194 -16.37 27.53 -1.00
N LEU A 195 -15.12 27.30 -0.57
CA LEU A 195 -14.52 25.98 -0.50
C LEU A 195 -15.30 25.06 0.44
N HIS A 196 -15.58 25.54 1.65
CA HIS A 196 -16.42 24.83 2.62
C HIS A 196 -17.79 24.49 2.03
N ASP A 197 -18.48 25.49 1.48
CA ASP A 197 -19.82 25.32 0.92
C ASP A 197 -19.89 24.26 -0.18
N VAL A 198 -18.89 24.22 -1.07
CA VAL A 198 -18.87 23.24 -2.16
C VAL A 198 -18.53 21.83 -1.67
N ILE A 199 -17.62 21.70 -0.71
CA ILE A 199 -17.25 20.40 -0.14
C ILE A 199 -18.42 19.78 0.64
N VAL A 200 -19.08 20.58 1.47
CA VAL A 200 -20.23 20.13 2.28
C VAL A 200 -21.44 19.78 1.42
N LYS A 201 -21.60 20.40 0.23
CA LYS A 201 -22.62 19.98 -0.74
C LYS A 201 -22.38 18.58 -1.31
N GLY A 202 -21.13 18.10 -1.28
CA GLY A 202 -20.76 16.75 -1.68
C GLY A 202 -19.93 16.67 -2.95
N SER A 203 -19.47 15.45 -3.26
CA SER A 203 -18.49 15.22 -4.32
C SER A 203 -18.95 15.64 -5.72
N ASP A 204 -20.24 15.57 -6.02
CA ASP A 204 -20.76 16.00 -7.32
C ASP A 204 -20.69 17.51 -7.49
N ALA A 205 -20.98 18.30 -6.45
CA ALA A 205 -20.81 19.75 -6.47
C ALA A 205 -19.33 20.15 -6.68
N VAL A 206 -18.41 19.44 -6.08
CA VAL A 206 -16.97 19.63 -6.30
C VAL A 206 -16.58 19.32 -7.76
N LYS A 207 -17.05 18.19 -8.29
CA LYS A 207 -16.81 17.82 -9.69
C LYS A 207 -17.37 18.83 -10.67
N ASP A 208 -18.58 19.34 -10.43
CA ASP A 208 -19.21 20.33 -11.29
C ASP A 208 -18.46 21.67 -11.29
N LEU A 209 -17.98 22.10 -10.13
CA LEU A 209 -17.11 23.28 -10.03
C LEU A 209 -15.82 23.10 -10.83
N VAL A 210 -15.15 21.96 -10.67
CA VAL A 210 -13.88 21.68 -11.36
C VAL A 210 -14.11 21.50 -12.86
N ARG A 211 -15.20 20.84 -13.29
CA ARG A 211 -15.56 20.76 -14.71
C ARG A 211 -15.71 22.13 -15.33
N LYS A 212 -16.47 23.01 -14.68
CA LYS A 212 -16.66 24.38 -15.15
C LYS A 212 -15.33 25.11 -15.26
N TYR A 213 -14.49 25.02 -14.23
CA TYR A 213 -13.15 25.63 -14.25
C TYR A 213 -12.28 25.10 -15.41
N LEU A 214 -12.27 23.79 -15.65
CA LEU A 214 -11.49 23.18 -16.72
C LEU A 214 -11.97 23.61 -18.12
N VAL A 215 -13.26 23.81 -18.31
CA VAL A 215 -13.83 24.34 -19.56
C VAL A 215 -13.43 25.81 -19.73
N ASP A 216 -13.67 26.65 -18.71
CA ASP A 216 -13.44 28.09 -18.79
C ASP A 216 -11.96 28.49 -18.92
N THR A 217 -11.04 27.58 -18.54
CA THR A 217 -9.58 27.81 -18.62
C THR A 217 -8.91 27.04 -19.75
N SER A 218 -9.65 26.23 -20.52
CA SER A 218 -9.07 25.51 -21.66
C SER A 218 -8.97 26.43 -22.87
N GLU A 219 -7.85 26.33 -23.59
CA GLU A 219 -7.64 27.00 -24.87
C GLU A 219 -8.38 26.31 -26.02
N GLU A 220 -8.71 25.02 -25.85
CA GLU A 220 -9.42 24.19 -26.82
C GLU A 220 -10.78 23.77 -26.29
N GLU A 221 -11.74 23.57 -27.21
CA GLU A 221 -13.05 23.03 -26.85
C GLU A 221 -12.89 21.55 -26.45
N LEU A 222 -13.19 21.25 -25.17
CA LEU A 222 -13.09 19.89 -24.64
C LEU A 222 -14.34 19.08 -24.99
N THR A 223 -14.18 17.92 -25.59
CA THR A 223 -15.28 16.94 -25.74
C THR A 223 -15.69 16.37 -24.37
N GLY A 224 -16.89 15.80 -24.28
CA GLY A 224 -17.38 15.20 -23.03
C GLY A 224 -16.42 14.18 -22.45
N ASP A 225 -15.86 13.29 -23.28
CA ASP A 225 -14.91 12.25 -22.85
C ASP A 225 -13.55 12.82 -22.44
N GLU A 226 -13.05 13.83 -23.15
CA GLU A 226 -11.80 14.51 -22.82
C GLU A 226 -11.92 15.29 -21.53
N LEU A 227 -13.05 15.98 -21.32
CA LEU A 227 -13.33 16.70 -20.08
C LEU A 227 -13.37 15.76 -18.88
N GLU A 228 -14.06 14.60 -18.98
CA GLU A 228 -14.10 13.62 -17.89
C GLU A 228 -12.74 13.01 -17.61
N LYS A 229 -11.94 12.75 -18.62
CA LYS A 229 -10.57 12.26 -18.48
C LYS A 229 -9.66 13.29 -17.81
N LYS A 230 -9.80 14.57 -18.20
CA LYS A 230 -9.06 15.69 -17.60
C LYS A 230 -9.49 15.94 -16.16
N LEU A 231 -10.81 15.90 -15.87
CA LEU A 231 -11.37 15.99 -14.53
C LEU A 231 -10.78 14.91 -13.62
N LYS A 232 -10.85 13.66 -14.04
CA LYS A 232 -10.32 12.53 -13.27
C LYS A 232 -8.81 12.63 -13.00
N LYS A 233 -8.05 13.20 -13.93
CA LYS A 233 -6.62 13.45 -13.77
C LYS A 233 -6.32 14.62 -12.83
N SER A 234 -7.20 15.60 -12.79
CA SER A 234 -7.00 16.84 -12.01
C SER A 234 -7.43 16.69 -10.56
N LEU A 235 -8.47 15.89 -10.28
CA LEU A 235 -8.90 15.58 -8.93
C LEU A 235 -7.88 14.68 -8.23
N GLY A 236 -7.54 15.03 -6.99
CA GLY A 236 -6.61 14.32 -6.13
C GLY A 236 -7.19 14.08 -4.74
N GLY A 237 -6.32 13.91 -3.74
CA GLY A 237 -6.74 13.67 -2.37
C GLY A 237 -7.47 12.34 -2.17
N VAL A 238 -8.09 12.19 -1.00
CA VAL A 238 -8.73 10.90 -0.61
C VAL A 238 -9.96 10.61 -1.45
N ILE A 239 -10.85 11.58 -1.62
CA ILE A 239 -12.12 11.42 -2.35
C ILE A 239 -11.92 11.61 -3.85
N GLY A 240 -11.18 12.63 -4.25
CA GLY A 240 -10.94 12.92 -5.66
C GLY A 240 -10.23 11.78 -6.39
N ALA A 241 -9.34 11.05 -5.72
CA ALA A 241 -8.66 9.87 -6.25
C ALA A 241 -9.42 8.54 -6.00
N GLY A 242 -10.56 8.56 -5.31
CA GLY A 242 -11.40 7.38 -5.06
C GLY A 242 -10.88 6.44 -3.97
N PHE A 243 -10.10 6.95 -3.00
CA PHE A 243 -9.59 6.17 -1.86
C PHE A 243 -10.49 6.22 -0.62
N ASP A 244 -11.57 7.01 -0.65
CA ASP A 244 -12.52 7.17 0.45
C ASP A 244 -13.06 5.84 1.03
N PRO A 245 -13.39 4.78 0.26
CA PRO A 245 -13.81 3.53 0.84
C PRO A 245 -12.71 2.83 1.66
N ILE A 246 -11.46 2.96 1.23
CA ILE A 246 -10.30 2.37 1.93
C ILE A 246 -10.09 3.08 3.27
N TYR A 247 -10.15 4.43 3.28
CA TYR A 247 -10.04 5.21 4.50
C TYR A 247 -11.19 4.92 5.47
N LEU A 248 -12.42 4.78 4.97
CA LEU A 248 -13.58 4.43 5.78
C LEU A 248 -13.44 3.03 6.41
N ILE A 249 -12.95 2.05 5.64
CA ILE A 249 -12.68 0.70 6.17
C ILE A 249 -11.61 0.77 7.26
N ALA A 250 -10.51 1.48 7.04
CA ALA A 250 -9.45 1.63 8.04
C ALA A 250 -9.96 2.28 9.32
N GLN A 251 -10.75 3.36 9.22
CA GLN A 251 -11.37 4.03 10.36
C GLN A 251 -12.29 3.08 11.14
N ARG A 252 -13.12 2.28 10.46
CA ARG A 252 -14.01 1.29 11.10
C ARG A 252 -13.24 0.18 11.81
N LEU A 253 -12.15 -0.31 11.22
CA LEU A 253 -11.28 -1.32 11.83
C LEU A 253 -10.63 -0.79 13.11
N VAL A 254 -10.07 0.41 13.08
CA VAL A 254 -9.46 1.05 14.26
C VAL A 254 -10.53 1.30 15.35
N LYS A 255 -11.70 1.84 14.97
CA LYS A 255 -12.81 2.06 15.92
C LYS A 255 -13.27 0.76 16.58
N LYS A 256 -13.37 -0.31 15.79
CA LYS A 256 -13.73 -1.63 16.34
C LYS A 256 -12.66 -2.16 17.27
N SER A 257 -11.38 -2.09 16.89
CA SER A 257 -10.26 -2.52 17.73
C SER A 257 -10.24 -1.78 19.06
N ASN A 258 -10.44 -0.45 19.07
CA ASN A 258 -10.55 0.34 20.30
C ASN A 258 -11.73 -0.10 21.17
N ASN A 259 -12.91 -0.33 20.57
CA ASN A 259 -14.09 -0.76 21.30
C ASN A 259 -13.93 -2.17 21.89
N ASP A 260 -13.19 -3.04 21.22
CA ASP A 260 -12.89 -4.40 21.68
C ASP A 260 -11.72 -4.43 22.69
N GLY A 261 -11.07 -3.31 22.98
CA GLY A 261 -10.01 -3.16 23.98
C GLY A 261 -8.62 -3.61 23.53
N PHE A 262 -8.35 -3.65 22.21
CA PHE A 262 -7.04 -4.03 21.65
C PHE A 262 -6.10 -2.85 21.40
N LEU A 263 -6.52 -1.60 21.54
CA LEU A 263 -5.74 -0.37 21.39
C LEU A 263 -5.95 0.55 22.59
#